data_72f3857e35d1e053624f8b16d2549db9
#
_entry.id   72f3857e35d1e053624f8b16d2549db9
#
_cell.length_a   1.000
_cell.length_b   1.000
_cell.length_c   1.000
_cell.angle_alpha   90.00
_cell.angle_beta   90.00
_cell.angle_gamma   90.00
#
_symmetry.space_group_name_H-M   'P 1'
#
loop_
_entity.id
_entity.type
_entity.pdbx_description
1 polymer ?
#
loop_
_entity_poly.entity_id
_entity_poly.type
_entity_poly.pdbx_seq_one_letter_code
_entity_poly.pdbx_strand_id
1 'polypeptide(L)'
;GLAETASDLLMLFLCVFAMALLRLPKSRIESQLSDDLRLSCRRALHREMLAHGQSGAGVLTLTLERVDALDPWFSTLLPTMIAGVVIIPLVLLVTAAVDPLSALLFLVTLPIAPFLLYLIGKATRRASERQWDEMRALTDGFGDLVRAAATLKIFRRVDAEGLHLAQMSHAFSEASLAVLRLAFVSSFALELITTLSIALIAVSIGLRLIDGG
;
A
#
# COMPACT_ATOMS: atom_id res chain seq x y z
N GLY A 1 13.11 -25.83 -34.45
CA GLY A 1 14.42 -26.35 -34.09
C GLY A 1 15.26 -25.35 -33.29
N LEU A 2 16.59 -25.58 -33.23
CA LEU A 2 17.54 -24.77 -32.43
C LEU A 2 17.51 -23.24 -32.72
N ALA A 3 17.11 -22.82 -33.92
CA ALA A 3 17.01 -21.42 -34.29
C ALA A 3 15.78 -20.72 -33.69
N GLU A 4 14.67 -21.41 -33.55
CA GLU A 4 13.45 -20.89 -32.91
C GLU A 4 13.63 -20.73 -31.42
N THR A 5 14.24 -21.73 -30.76
CA THR A 5 14.55 -21.63 -29.31
C THR A 5 15.57 -20.53 -29.02
N ALA A 6 16.51 -20.27 -29.95
CA ALA A 6 17.45 -19.15 -29.80
C ALA A 6 16.77 -17.78 -29.96
N SER A 7 15.80 -17.65 -30.88
CA SER A 7 15.03 -16.40 -31.02
C SER A 7 14.13 -16.12 -29.81
N ASP A 8 13.52 -17.14 -29.21
CA ASP A 8 12.68 -17.03 -28.05
C ASP A 8 13.47 -16.66 -26.79
N LEU A 9 14.67 -17.29 -26.63
CA LEU A 9 15.62 -16.93 -25.57
C LEU A 9 16.15 -15.49 -25.71
N LEU A 10 16.41 -15.06 -26.94
CA LEU A 10 16.87 -13.70 -27.24
C LEU A 10 15.77 -12.67 -26.99
N MET A 11 14.51 -13.01 -27.31
CA MET A 11 13.34 -12.18 -27.03
C MET A 11 13.06 -12.08 -25.52
N LEU A 12 13.17 -13.18 -24.77
CA LEU A 12 13.11 -13.19 -23.31
C LEU A 12 14.22 -12.35 -22.69
N PHE A 13 15.45 -12.49 -23.17
CA PHE A 13 16.59 -11.70 -22.67
C PHE A 13 16.40 -10.21 -22.98
N LEU A 14 15.93 -9.87 -24.17
CA LEU A 14 15.62 -8.49 -24.57
C LEU A 14 14.50 -7.89 -23.69
N CYS A 15 13.50 -8.68 -23.34
CA CYS A 15 12.39 -8.26 -22.48
C CYS A 15 12.86 -8.04 -21.04
N VAL A 16 13.66 -8.95 -20.48
CA VAL A 16 14.27 -8.79 -19.15
C VAL A 16 15.22 -7.59 -19.13
N PHE A 17 16.00 -7.41 -20.19
CA PHE A 17 16.89 -6.26 -20.35
C PHE A 17 16.12 -4.94 -20.48
N ALA A 18 15.04 -4.91 -21.25
CA ALA A 18 14.16 -3.74 -21.35
C ALA A 18 13.49 -3.41 -20.01
N MET A 19 13.05 -4.41 -19.25
CA MET A 19 12.54 -4.22 -17.88
C MET A 19 13.62 -3.70 -16.94
N ALA A 20 14.84 -4.20 -17.04
CA ALA A 20 15.98 -3.71 -16.25
C ALA A 20 16.36 -2.27 -16.64
N LEU A 21 16.35 -1.96 -17.94
CA LEU A 21 16.63 -0.62 -18.46
C LEU A 21 15.56 0.40 -18.03
N LEU A 22 14.30 0.00 -17.98
CA LEU A 22 13.19 0.83 -17.46
C LEU A 22 13.27 1.06 -15.95
N ARG A 23 13.96 0.18 -15.21
CA ARG A 23 14.22 0.36 -13.77
C ARG A 23 15.35 1.35 -13.47
N LEU A 24 16.32 1.51 -14.36
CA LEU A 24 17.48 2.40 -14.17
C LEU A 24 17.11 3.90 -14.14
N PRO A 25 16.27 4.45 -15.05
CA PRO A 25 15.85 5.85 -14.95
C PRO A 25 14.87 6.10 -13.80
N LYS A 26 14.21 5.04 -13.29
CA LYS A 26 13.25 5.13 -12.18
C LYS A 26 13.88 5.83 -10.96
N SER A 27 15.05 5.42 -10.52
CA SER A 27 15.72 5.98 -9.34
C SER A 27 16.15 7.44 -9.50
N ARG A 28 16.50 7.88 -10.70
CA ARG A 28 16.93 9.28 -10.95
C ARG A 28 15.74 10.23 -11.13
N ILE A 29 14.69 9.78 -11.79
CA ILE A 29 13.46 10.57 -11.97
C ILE A 29 12.70 10.67 -10.67
N GLU A 30 12.68 9.58 -9.87
CA GLU A 30 12.06 9.53 -8.54
C GLU A 30 12.69 10.52 -7.56
N SER A 31 14.02 10.58 -7.50
CA SER A 31 14.70 11.50 -6.58
C SER A 31 14.47 12.96 -6.96
N GLN A 32 14.56 13.30 -8.24
CA GLN A 32 14.39 14.68 -8.69
C GLN A 32 12.94 15.17 -8.56
N LEU A 33 11.96 14.35 -8.92
CA LEU A 33 10.54 14.71 -8.81
C LEU A 33 10.09 14.81 -7.34
N SER A 34 10.56 13.89 -6.49
CA SER A 34 10.28 13.89 -5.06
C SER A 34 10.90 15.11 -4.37
N ASP A 35 12.15 15.44 -4.69
CA ASP A 35 12.85 16.57 -4.08
C ASP A 35 12.25 17.92 -4.51
N ASP A 36 11.86 18.08 -5.78
CA ASP A 36 11.21 19.30 -6.26
C ASP A 36 9.80 19.48 -5.67
N LEU A 37 9.03 18.41 -5.53
CA LEU A 37 7.72 18.45 -4.88
C LEU A 37 7.83 18.75 -3.39
N ARG A 38 8.80 18.15 -2.68
CA ARG A 38 9.10 18.44 -1.27
C ARG A 38 9.46 19.91 -1.07
N LEU A 39 10.35 20.43 -1.91
CA LEU A 39 10.78 21.82 -1.84
C LEU A 39 9.64 22.80 -2.15
N SER A 40 8.78 22.48 -3.11
CA SER A 40 7.62 23.31 -3.45
C SER A 40 6.56 23.29 -2.35
N CYS A 41 6.26 22.14 -1.76
CA CYS A 41 5.34 22.01 -0.62
C CYS A 41 5.89 22.74 0.62
N ARG A 42 7.18 22.58 0.94
CA ARG A 42 7.82 23.32 2.05
C ARG A 42 7.80 24.83 1.82
N ARG A 43 8.08 25.30 0.60
CA ARG A 43 8.01 26.74 0.26
C ARG A 43 6.59 27.28 0.33
N ALA A 44 5.59 26.54 -0.12
CA ALA A 44 4.18 26.94 -0.03
C ALA A 44 3.74 27.06 1.44
N LEU A 45 4.05 26.08 2.27
CA LEU A 45 3.76 26.09 3.70
C LEU A 45 4.49 27.22 4.45
N HIS A 46 5.78 27.46 4.16
CA HIS A 46 6.50 28.58 4.74
C HIS A 46 5.87 29.93 4.39
N ARG A 47 5.39 30.08 3.16
CA ARG A 47 4.76 31.32 2.70
C ARG A 47 3.40 31.54 3.39
N GLU A 48 2.64 30.51 3.60
CA GLU A 48 1.35 30.55 4.27
C GLU A 48 1.48 30.80 5.78
N MET A 49 2.48 30.21 6.43
CA MET A 49 2.81 30.46 7.84
C MET A 49 3.26 31.91 8.10
N LEU A 50 4.06 32.47 7.21
CA LEU A 50 4.48 33.87 7.29
C LEU A 50 3.30 34.84 7.08
N ALA A 51 2.32 34.46 6.23
CA ALA A 51 1.15 35.28 5.96
C ALA A 51 0.15 35.31 7.13
N HIS A 52 0.05 34.24 7.92
CA HIS A 52 -0.93 34.12 9.01
C HIS A 52 -0.35 34.41 10.42
N GLY A 53 0.90 34.79 10.54
CA GLY A 53 1.51 35.24 11.80
C GLY A 53 1.53 34.20 12.94
N GLN A 54 1.31 32.93 12.63
CA GLN A 54 1.31 31.85 13.62
C GLN A 54 2.72 31.32 13.87
N SER A 55 3.49 32.08 14.65
CA SER A 55 4.88 31.78 15.03
C SER A 55 4.98 30.91 16.28
N GLY A 56 4.22 29.81 16.37
CA GLY A 56 4.38 28.84 17.44
C GLY A 56 5.29 27.68 17.02
N ALA A 57 6.38 27.44 17.75
CA ALA A 57 7.28 26.30 17.48
C ALA A 57 6.54 24.96 17.39
N GLY A 58 5.44 24.79 18.14
CA GLY A 58 4.59 23.59 18.11
C GLY A 58 3.78 23.44 16.81
N VAL A 59 3.38 24.54 16.17
CA VAL A 59 2.68 24.49 14.87
C VAL A 59 3.65 24.13 13.76
N LEU A 60 4.90 24.61 13.86
CA LEU A 60 5.96 24.33 12.90
C LEU A 60 6.32 22.84 12.88
N THR A 61 6.51 22.23 14.05
CA THR A 61 6.82 20.80 14.18
C THR A 61 5.70 19.91 13.68
N LEU A 62 4.45 20.20 14.06
CA LEU A 62 3.27 19.44 13.59
C LEU A 62 3.06 19.54 12.08
N THR A 63 3.39 20.68 11.47
CA THR A 63 3.21 20.87 10.02
C THR A 63 4.32 20.19 9.24
N LEU A 64 5.56 20.22 9.73
CA LEU A 64 6.69 19.49 9.14
C LEU A 64 6.48 17.98 9.23
N GLU A 65 6.03 17.49 10.38
CA GLU A 65 5.75 16.06 10.59
C GLU A 65 4.62 15.55 9.68
N ARG A 66 3.61 16.37 9.41
CA ARG A 66 2.53 16.02 8.46
C ARG A 66 3.00 16.01 7.00
N VAL A 67 3.92 16.88 6.62
CA VAL A 67 4.50 16.87 5.26
C VAL A 67 5.41 15.66 5.06
N ASP A 68 6.20 15.32 6.08
CA ASP A 68 7.08 14.15 6.04
C ASP A 68 6.24 12.83 5.99
N ALA A 69 5.02 12.83 6.55
CA ALA A 69 4.09 11.69 6.42
C ALA A 69 3.56 11.47 4.99
N LEU A 70 3.61 12.48 4.11
CA LEU A 70 3.24 12.36 2.69
C LEU A 70 4.37 11.80 1.82
N ASP A 71 5.58 11.76 2.35
CA ASP A 71 6.79 11.37 1.65
C ASP A 71 6.74 9.93 1.06
N PRO A 72 6.29 8.89 1.77
CA PRO A 72 6.15 7.56 1.21
C PRO A 72 5.16 7.48 0.04
N TRP A 73 4.21 8.42 -0.02
CA TRP A 73 3.23 8.49 -1.10
C TRP A 73 3.88 8.89 -2.43
N PHE A 74 4.71 9.93 -2.40
CA PHE A 74 5.37 10.44 -3.59
C PHE A 74 6.63 9.64 -3.96
N SER A 75 7.38 9.17 -2.97
CA SER A 75 8.64 8.46 -3.19
C SER A 75 8.47 6.98 -3.55
N THR A 76 7.42 6.33 -3.08
CA THR A 76 7.26 4.87 -3.24
C THR A 76 6.00 4.49 -4.02
N LEU A 77 4.84 5.06 -3.66
CA LEU A 77 3.57 4.66 -4.27
C LEU A 77 3.44 5.13 -5.72
N LEU A 78 3.65 6.41 -5.98
CA LEU A 78 3.45 6.99 -7.31
C LEU A 78 4.35 6.34 -8.37
N PRO A 79 5.67 6.18 -8.16
CA PRO A 79 6.54 5.52 -9.12
C PRO A 79 6.20 4.05 -9.33
N THR A 80 5.80 3.35 -8.26
CA THR A 80 5.41 1.94 -8.35
C THR A 80 4.13 1.77 -9.17
N MET A 81 3.15 2.67 -9.02
CA MET A 81 1.94 2.66 -9.84
C MET A 81 2.23 2.92 -11.31
N ILE A 82 3.07 3.92 -11.63
CA ILE A 82 3.49 4.21 -13.00
C ILE A 82 4.22 3.01 -13.62
N ALA A 83 5.15 2.42 -12.87
CA ALA A 83 5.86 1.23 -13.32
C ALA A 83 4.90 0.05 -13.58
N GLY A 84 3.91 -0.17 -12.71
CA GLY A 84 2.89 -1.20 -12.90
C GLY A 84 2.07 -1.01 -14.17
N VAL A 85 1.62 0.20 -14.45
CA VAL A 85 0.84 0.54 -15.66
C VAL A 85 1.64 0.29 -16.94
N VAL A 86 2.96 0.45 -16.91
CA VAL A 86 3.81 0.21 -18.08
C VAL A 86 4.25 -1.24 -18.20
N ILE A 87 4.65 -1.87 -17.09
CA ILE A 87 5.22 -3.22 -17.10
C ILE A 87 4.16 -4.28 -17.40
N ILE A 88 2.95 -4.15 -16.83
CA ILE A 88 1.89 -5.15 -17.00
C ILE A 88 1.51 -5.34 -18.47
N PRO A 89 1.14 -4.28 -19.25
CA PRO A 89 0.82 -4.47 -20.65
C PRO A 89 2.02 -4.90 -21.51
N LEU A 90 3.23 -4.48 -21.15
CA LEU A 90 4.44 -4.92 -21.84
C LEU A 90 4.66 -6.44 -21.69
N VAL A 91 4.56 -6.95 -20.48
CA VAL A 91 4.66 -8.40 -20.20
C VAL A 91 3.55 -9.16 -20.92
N LEU A 92 2.33 -8.65 -20.89
CA LEU A 92 1.20 -9.27 -21.58
C LEU A 92 1.42 -9.35 -23.09
N LEU A 93 1.94 -8.29 -23.70
CA LEU A 93 2.21 -8.21 -25.14
C LEU A 93 3.31 -9.20 -25.54
N VAL A 94 4.37 -9.31 -24.77
CA VAL A 94 5.44 -10.28 -24.99
C VAL A 94 4.93 -11.71 -24.83
N THR A 95 4.15 -11.99 -23.80
CA THR A 95 3.54 -13.30 -23.58
C THR A 95 2.59 -13.65 -24.73
N ALA A 96 1.83 -12.70 -25.24
CA ALA A 96 0.93 -12.90 -26.38
C ALA A 96 1.68 -13.21 -27.68
N ALA A 97 2.88 -12.69 -27.85
CA ALA A 97 3.71 -12.97 -29.01
C ALA A 97 4.31 -14.39 -28.98
N VAL A 98 4.61 -14.91 -27.81
CA VAL A 98 5.21 -16.24 -27.60
C VAL A 98 4.12 -17.32 -27.48
N ASP A 99 3.13 -17.10 -26.64
CA ASP A 99 2.02 -18.02 -26.41
C ASP A 99 0.71 -17.27 -26.19
N PRO A 100 -0.17 -17.19 -27.21
CA PRO A 100 -1.42 -16.46 -27.13
C PRO A 100 -2.42 -17.08 -26.14
N LEU A 101 -2.34 -18.40 -25.86
CA LEU A 101 -3.21 -19.04 -24.91
C LEU A 101 -2.86 -18.66 -23.48
N SER A 102 -1.58 -18.66 -23.13
CA SER A 102 -1.09 -18.19 -21.82
C SER A 102 -1.39 -16.69 -21.63
N ALA A 103 -1.27 -15.87 -22.68
CA ALA A 103 -1.64 -14.47 -22.62
C ALA A 103 -3.14 -14.25 -22.36
N LEU A 104 -4.01 -15.09 -22.95
CA LEU A 104 -5.44 -15.05 -22.68
C LEU A 104 -5.76 -15.41 -21.23
N LEU A 105 -5.10 -16.43 -20.67
CA LEU A 105 -5.24 -16.78 -19.26
C LEU A 105 -4.80 -15.63 -18.33
N PHE A 106 -3.67 -14.97 -18.64
CA PHE A 106 -3.24 -13.79 -17.92
C PHE A 106 -4.25 -12.64 -18.03
N LEU A 107 -4.77 -12.41 -19.21
CA LEU A 107 -5.73 -11.33 -19.45
C LEU A 107 -7.03 -11.53 -18.64
N VAL A 108 -7.45 -12.76 -18.45
CA VAL A 108 -8.64 -13.11 -17.66
C VAL A 108 -8.36 -13.02 -16.15
N THR A 109 -7.20 -13.48 -15.71
CA THR A 109 -6.85 -13.50 -14.27
C THR A 109 -6.40 -12.12 -13.75
N LEU A 110 -5.81 -11.28 -14.61
CA LEU A 110 -5.29 -9.97 -14.25
C LEU A 110 -6.33 -9.01 -13.64
N PRO A 111 -7.57 -8.88 -14.13
CA PRO A 111 -8.57 -7.99 -13.54
C PRO A 111 -9.15 -8.51 -12.22
N ILE A 112 -9.01 -9.79 -11.91
CA ILE A 112 -9.55 -10.39 -10.69
C ILE A 112 -8.83 -9.82 -9.45
N ALA A 113 -7.51 -9.66 -9.51
CA ALA A 113 -6.72 -9.16 -8.40
C ALA A 113 -7.11 -7.72 -8.00
N PRO A 114 -7.12 -6.70 -8.89
CA PRO A 114 -7.54 -5.36 -8.52
C PRO A 114 -9.01 -5.27 -8.11
N PHE A 115 -9.89 -6.08 -8.69
CA PHE A 115 -11.28 -6.15 -8.27
C PHE A 115 -11.42 -6.64 -6.82
N LEU A 116 -10.70 -7.71 -6.46
CA LEU A 116 -10.71 -8.23 -5.09
C LEU A 116 -10.09 -7.24 -4.11
N LEU A 117 -8.96 -6.60 -4.48
CA LEU A 117 -8.32 -5.55 -3.68
C LEU A 117 -9.23 -4.35 -3.46
N TYR A 118 -10.01 -3.95 -4.47
CA TYR A 118 -10.99 -2.88 -4.31
C TYR A 118 -12.06 -3.25 -3.28
N LEU A 119 -12.56 -4.49 -3.34
CA LEU A 119 -13.58 -4.97 -2.41
C LEU A 119 -13.08 -5.02 -0.97
N ILE A 120 -11.89 -5.58 -0.78
CA ILE A 120 -11.21 -5.66 0.53
C ILE A 120 -10.86 -4.25 1.03
N GLY A 121 -10.36 -3.39 0.15
CA GLY A 121 -9.99 -2.00 0.48
C GLY A 121 -11.16 -1.19 1.02
N LYS A 122 -12.37 -1.39 0.49
CA LYS A 122 -13.58 -0.76 1.01
C LYS A 122 -13.92 -1.22 2.43
N ALA A 123 -13.74 -2.50 2.73
CA ALA A 123 -13.93 -3.05 4.07
C ALA A 123 -12.85 -2.57 5.04
N THR A 124 -11.60 -2.56 4.60
CA THR A 124 -10.45 -2.10 5.38
C THR A 124 -10.58 -0.63 5.76
N ARG A 125 -11.04 0.22 4.83
CA ARG A 125 -11.24 1.63 5.11
C ARG A 125 -12.20 1.85 6.27
N ARG A 126 -13.35 1.17 6.29
CA ARG A 126 -14.33 1.26 7.38
C ARG A 126 -13.76 0.76 8.72
N ALA A 127 -12.99 -0.32 8.68
CA ALA A 127 -12.35 -0.85 9.88
C ALA A 127 -11.28 0.10 10.42
N SER A 128 -10.49 0.74 9.53
CA SER A 128 -9.50 1.74 9.91
C SER A 128 -10.13 3.01 10.48
N GLU A 129 -11.23 3.50 9.88
CA GLU A 129 -11.97 4.65 10.40
C GLU A 129 -12.43 4.38 11.84
N ARG A 130 -13.02 3.20 12.08
CA ARG A 130 -13.41 2.79 13.44
C ARG A 130 -12.23 2.70 14.39
N GLN A 131 -11.12 2.12 13.96
CA GLN A 131 -9.90 2.04 14.77
C GLN A 131 -9.38 3.42 15.17
N TRP A 132 -9.42 4.39 14.25
CA TRP A 132 -9.03 5.77 14.53
C TRP A 132 -9.96 6.45 15.53
N ASP A 133 -11.27 6.20 15.44
CA ASP A 133 -12.24 6.76 16.39
C ASP A 133 -12.03 6.19 17.80
N GLU A 134 -11.84 4.87 17.92
CA GLU A 134 -11.54 4.23 19.22
C GLU A 134 -10.19 4.70 19.79
N MET A 135 -9.18 4.89 18.93
CA MET A 135 -7.89 5.44 19.36
C MET A 135 -8.02 6.87 19.90
N ARG A 136 -8.81 7.72 19.23
CA ARG A 136 -9.05 9.09 19.70
C ARG A 136 -9.78 9.08 21.03
N ALA A 137 -10.85 8.29 21.15
CA ALA A 137 -11.59 8.17 22.39
C ALA A 137 -10.70 7.72 23.56
N LEU A 138 -9.83 6.73 23.32
CA LEU A 138 -8.85 6.24 24.31
C LEU A 138 -7.85 7.35 24.70
N THR A 139 -7.34 8.10 23.71
CA THR A 139 -6.35 9.16 23.95
C THR A 139 -6.96 10.32 24.74
N ASP A 140 -8.18 10.73 24.37
CA ASP A 140 -8.93 11.80 25.06
C ASP A 140 -9.28 11.38 26.50
N GLY A 141 -9.78 10.15 26.68
CA GLY A 141 -10.09 9.60 28.01
C GLY A 141 -8.85 9.49 28.90
N PHE A 142 -7.70 9.08 28.34
CA PHE A 142 -6.43 9.07 29.08
C PHE A 142 -5.98 10.49 29.45
N GLY A 143 -6.10 11.45 28.52
CA GLY A 143 -5.78 12.85 28.77
C GLY A 143 -6.64 13.45 29.88
N ASP A 144 -7.93 13.14 29.91
CA ASP A 144 -8.85 13.60 30.95
C ASP A 144 -8.54 12.97 32.31
N LEU A 145 -8.22 11.66 32.31
CA LEU A 145 -7.80 10.95 33.55
C LEU A 145 -6.54 11.58 34.14
N VAL A 146 -5.54 11.89 33.32
CA VAL A 146 -4.29 12.55 33.79
C VAL A 146 -4.58 13.95 34.36
N ARG A 147 -5.43 14.74 33.68
CA ARG A 147 -5.81 16.09 34.17
C ARG A 147 -6.62 16.03 35.47
N ALA A 148 -7.49 15.05 35.60
CA ALA A 148 -8.35 14.89 36.78
C ALA A 148 -7.70 14.03 37.90
N ALA A 149 -6.49 13.52 37.72
CA ALA A 149 -5.86 12.54 38.61
C ALA A 149 -5.86 12.96 40.10
N ALA A 150 -5.54 14.24 40.38
CA ALA A 150 -5.55 14.77 41.75
C ALA A 150 -6.96 14.74 42.35
N THR A 151 -7.97 15.15 41.57
CA THR A 151 -9.38 15.17 42.00
C THR A 151 -9.91 13.75 42.21
N LEU A 152 -9.62 12.84 41.30
CA LEU A 152 -10.04 11.43 41.38
C LEU A 152 -9.45 10.73 42.60
N LYS A 153 -8.22 11.07 42.96
CA LYS A 153 -7.58 10.54 44.17
C LYS A 153 -8.28 11.01 45.45
N ILE A 154 -8.68 12.28 45.53
CA ILE A 154 -9.41 12.86 46.67
C ILE A 154 -10.78 12.18 46.82
N PHE A 155 -11.49 11.96 45.69
CA PHE A 155 -12.82 11.34 45.71
C PHE A 155 -12.79 9.79 45.72
N ARG A 156 -11.61 9.14 45.75
CA ARG A 156 -11.42 7.69 45.69
C ARG A 156 -12.09 7.02 44.47
N ARG A 157 -12.13 7.70 43.35
CA ARG A 157 -12.74 7.20 42.08
C ARG A 157 -11.76 6.70 41.05
N VAL A 158 -10.47 6.57 41.42
CA VAL A 158 -9.40 6.13 40.51
C VAL A 158 -9.69 4.75 39.93
N ASP A 159 -10.19 3.82 40.73
CA ASP A 159 -10.47 2.43 40.31
C ASP A 159 -11.64 2.37 39.28
N ALA A 160 -12.68 3.19 39.50
CA ALA A 160 -13.83 3.23 38.60
C ALA A 160 -13.44 3.81 37.23
N GLU A 161 -12.65 4.88 37.19
CA GLU A 161 -12.14 5.47 35.97
C GLU A 161 -11.10 4.56 35.28
N GLY A 162 -10.31 3.83 36.08
CA GLY A 162 -9.41 2.80 35.55
C GLY A 162 -10.14 1.67 34.80
N LEU A 163 -11.29 1.24 35.30
CA LEU A 163 -12.14 0.27 34.62
C LEU A 163 -12.72 0.82 33.31
N HIS A 164 -13.13 2.07 33.32
CA HIS A 164 -13.63 2.74 32.09
C HIS A 164 -12.53 2.83 31.04
N LEU A 165 -11.32 3.24 31.42
CA LEU A 165 -10.18 3.28 30.51
C LEU A 165 -9.80 1.88 29.99
N ALA A 166 -9.89 0.83 30.81
CA ALA A 166 -9.67 -0.54 30.38
C ALA A 166 -10.69 -0.98 29.31
N GLN A 167 -11.97 -0.58 29.45
CA GLN A 167 -12.98 -0.85 28.43
C GLN A 167 -12.68 -0.14 27.10
N MET A 168 -12.26 1.12 27.13
CA MET A 168 -11.85 1.87 25.94
C MET A 168 -10.62 1.23 25.27
N SER A 169 -9.65 0.79 26.07
CA SER A 169 -8.48 0.05 25.58
C SER A 169 -8.86 -1.27 24.92
N HIS A 170 -9.84 -1.98 25.46
CA HIS A 170 -10.36 -3.21 24.86
C HIS A 170 -11.08 -2.94 23.52
N ALA A 171 -11.91 -1.90 23.46
CA ALA A 171 -12.58 -1.50 22.22
C ALA A 171 -11.57 -1.13 21.12
N PHE A 172 -10.52 -0.38 21.45
CA PHE A 172 -9.43 -0.07 20.52
C PHE A 172 -8.69 -1.34 20.07
N SER A 173 -8.42 -2.28 20.99
CA SER A 173 -7.78 -3.56 20.66
C SER A 173 -8.61 -4.39 19.68
N GLU A 174 -9.93 -4.49 19.90
CA GLU A 174 -10.84 -5.18 18.98
C GLU A 174 -10.89 -4.52 17.60
N ALA A 175 -10.94 -3.19 17.54
CA ALA A 175 -10.91 -2.45 16.28
C ALA A 175 -9.58 -2.67 15.54
N SER A 176 -8.45 -2.69 16.26
CA SER A 176 -7.13 -2.98 15.71
C SER A 176 -7.02 -4.40 15.16
N LEU A 177 -7.56 -5.39 15.88
CA LEU A 177 -7.63 -6.77 15.41
C LEU A 177 -8.50 -6.92 14.16
N ALA A 178 -9.58 -6.14 14.02
CA ALA A 178 -10.41 -6.16 12.83
C ALA A 178 -9.64 -5.68 11.58
N VAL A 179 -8.84 -4.61 11.71
CA VAL A 179 -7.95 -4.14 10.63
C VAL A 179 -6.90 -5.19 10.28
N LEU A 180 -6.28 -5.79 11.30
CA LEU A 180 -5.27 -6.83 11.10
C LEU A 180 -5.84 -8.07 10.39
N ARG A 181 -7.04 -8.52 10.76
CA ARG A 181 -7.72 -9.64 10.07
C ARG A 181 -7.93 -9.33 8.58
N LEU A 182 -8.35 -8.11 8.24
CA LEU A 182 -8.53 -7.70 6.85
C LEU A 182 -7.20 -7.64 6.09
N ALA A 183 -6.11 -7.23 6.74
CA ALA A 183 -4.77 -7.27 6.15
C ALA A 183 -4.34 -8.70 5.82
N PHE A 184 -4.56 -9.65 6.73
CA PHE A 184 -4.28 -11.08 6.46
C PHE A 184 -5.16 -11.65 5.35
N VAL A 185 -6.45 -11.30 5.32
CA VAL A 185 -7.37 -11.74 4.24
C VAL A 185 -6.91 -11.20 2.89
N SER A 186 -6.44 -9.95 2.82
CA SER A 186 -5.93 -9.37 1.57
C SER A 186 -4.66 -10.07 1.08
N SER A 187 -3.72 -10.34 1.97
CA SER A 187 -2.50 -11.07 1.64
C SER A 187 -2.80 -12.49 1.17
N PHE A 188 -3.66 -13.20 1.89
CA PHE A 188 -4.10 -14.55 1.52
C PHE A 188 -4.80 -14.57 0.16
N ALA A 189 -5.69 -13.63 -0.10
CA ALA A 189 -6.41 -13.53 -1.37
C ALA A 189 -5.45 -13.30 -2.55
N LEU A 190 -4.47 -12.39 -2.39
CA LEU A 190 -3.45 -12.15 -3.42
C LEU A 190 -2.58 -13.38 -3.67
N GLU A 191 -2.13 -14.05 -2.62
CA GLU A 191 -1.31 -15.25 -2.72
C GLU A 191 -2.08 -16.39 -3.40
N LEU A 192 -3.35 -16.57 -3.06
CA LEU A 192 -4.21 -17.58 -3.66
C LEU A 192 -4.43 -17.33 -5.16
N ILE A 193 -4.71 -16.08 -5.56
CA ILE A 193 -4.89 -15.72 -6.97
C ILE A 193 -3.58 -15.94 -7.73
N THR A 194 -2.46 -15.50 -7.18
CA THR A 194 -1.15 -15.63 -7.82
C THR A 194 -0.79 -17.11 -8.01
N THR A 195 -0.93 -17.91 -6.97
CA THR A 195 -0.63 -19.34 -7.02
C THR A 195 -1.54 -20.08 -8.00
N LEU A 196 -2.85 -19.77 -7.99
CA LEU A 196 -3.81 -20.35 -8.91
C LEU A 196 -3.49 -19.96 -10.37
N SER A 197 -3.14 -18.71 -10.62
CA SER A 197 -2.75 -18.23 -11.95
C SER A 197 -1.50 -18.97 -12.47
N ILE A 198 -0.49 -19.12 -11.63
CA ILE A 198 0.73 -19.85 -11.98
C ILE A 198 0.40 -21.32 -12.26
N ALA A 199 -0.41 -21.95 -11.43
CA ALA A 199 -0.82 -23.36 -11.60
C ALA A 199 -1.59 -23.57 -12.91
N LEU A 200 -2.54 -22.69 -13.24
CA LEU A 200 -3.31 -22.77 -14.49
C LEU A 200 -2.41 -22.66 -15.73
N ILE A 201 -1.47 -21.74 -15.71
CA ILE A 201 -0.54 -21.55 -16.82
C ILE A 201 0.41 -22.74 -16.94
N ALA A 202 0.94 -23.23 -15.82
CA ALA A 202 1.83 -24.40 -15.82
C ALA A 202 1.12 -25.66 -16.33
N VAL A 203 -0.13 -25.90 -15.91
CA VAL A 203 -0.94 -27.00 -16.41
C VAL A 203 -1.24 -26.86 -17.90
N SER A 204 -1.61 -25.65 -18.35
CA SER A 204 -1.89 -25.39 -19.77
C SER A 204 -0.67 -25.67 -20.65
N ILE A 205 0.51 -25.23 -20.25
CA ILE A 205 1.76 -25.46 -20.97
C ILE A 205 2.13 -26.96 -20.90
N GLY A 206 1.99 -27.60 -19.73
CA GLY A 206 2.31 -29.01 -19.52
C GLY A 206 1.45 -29.95 -20.37
N LEU A 207 0.15 -29.71 -20.46
CA LEU A 207 -0.75 -30.50 -21.31
C LEU A 207 -0.40 -30.37 -22.78
N ARG A 208 -0.09 -29.17 -23.27
CA ARG A 208 0.32 -28.94 -24.66
C ARG A 208 1.65 -29.63 -24.99
N LEU A 209 2.55 -29.69 -24.03
CA LEU A 209 3.83 -30.37 -24.22
C LEU A 209 3.66 -31.89 -24.32
N ILE A 210 2.67 -32.46 -23.62
CA ILE A 210 2.34 -33.89 -23.65
C ILE A 210 1.58 -34.24 -24.94
N ASP A 211 0.67 -33.38 -25.40
CA ASP A 211 -0.12 -33.59 -26.61
C ASP A 211 0.68 -33.31 -27.91
N GLY A 212 1.98 -33.01 -27.84
CA GLY A 212 2.88 -32.90 -28.97
C GLY A 212 2.68 -31.64 -29.79
N GLY A 213 2.39 -30.52 -29.14
CA GLY A 213 2.19 -29.21 -29.75
C GLY A 213 3.35 -28.64 -30.51
#